data_81706c3703a828f5f60db86e8a547d6d
#
_entry.id   81706c3703a828f5f60db86e8a547d6d
#
_cell.length_a   1.000
_cell.length_b   1.000
_cell.length_c   1.000
_cell.angle_alpha   90.00
_cell.angle_beta   90.00
_cell.angle_gamma   90.00
#
_symmetry.space_group_name_H-M   'P 1'
#
loop_
_entity.id
_entity.type
_entity.pdbx_description
1 polymer ?
#
loop_
_entity_poly.entity_id
_entity_poly.type
_entity_poly.pdbx_seq_one_letter_code
_entity_poly.pdbx_strand_id
1 'polypeptide(L)'
;SDGKASVTLADNPQGIALLDMELPVRKIAPTTGDKDNFITYLKTQIENLRPTMGRFSVMEMSRSTFTKNIVGAKEFQGTYKMILSGSQVALAGGLITDAMANQVFAGIGLPPIRIVDDMVATDDGSNRQVFKDDRITLLPQDKIGKMMWHEPYEISDPVPGKAYTRLEGGMWTSNWRTDEGRFMEYGAEWIPNFTAPNKIAIFDLSTMNA
;
A
#
# COMPACT_ATOMS: atom_id res chain seq x y z
N SER A 1 -6.24 0.09 2.37
CA SER A 1 -7.32 -0.71 1.76
C SER A 1 -7.93 -1.58 2.84
N ASP A 2 -9.24 -1.70 2.87
CA ASP A 2 -10.01 -2.50 3.86
C ASP A 2 -10.08 -3.98 3.46
N GLY A 3 -9.35 -4.40 2.48
CA GLY A 3 -9.39 -5.75 1.92
C GLY A 3 -10.57 -5.99 0.98
N LYS A 4 -11.31 -4.93 0.64
CA LYS A 4 -12.35 -4.98 -0.37
C LYS A 4 -11.84 -4.29 -1.63
N ALA A 5 -11.85 -5.00 -2.74
CA ALA A 5 -11.74 -4.39 -4.04
C ALA A 5 -13.17 -4.12 -4.52
N SER A 6 -13.59 -2.87 -4.45
CA SER A 6 -14.83 -2.44 -5.06
C SER A 6 -14.48 -1.72 -6.37
N VAL A 7 -14.96 -2.25 -7.47
CA VAL A 7 -14.91 -1.58 -8.77
C VAL A 7 -16.31 -1.10 -9.05
N THR A 8 -16.53 0.21 -8.97
CA THR A 8 -17.83 0.79 -9.32
C THR A 8 -17.84 1.05 -10.81
N LEU A 9 -18.66 0.34 -11.54
CA LEU A 9 -18.98 0.63 -12.94
C LEU A 9 -20.18 1.58 -13.02
N ALA A 10 -20.04 2.75 -12.41
CA ALA A 10 -21.09 3.77 -12.51
C ALA A 10 -21.44 4.13 -13.97
N ASP A 11 -20.50 3.91 -14.89
CA ASP A 11 -20.61 4.31 -16.29
C ASP A 11 -20.59 3.13 -17.27
N ASN A 12 -20.82 1.89 -16.80
CA ASN A 12 -20.92 0.76 -17.73
C ASN A 12 -22.35 0.59 -18.23
N PRO A 13 -22.64 1.01 -19.49
CA PRO A 13 -23.97 0.90 -20.09
C PRO A 13 -24.43 -0.56 -20.28
N GLN A 14 -23.56 -1.53 -20.10
CA GLN A 14 -23.85 -2.95 -20.27
C GLN A 14 -24.27 -3.66 -18.98
N GLY A 15 -24.34 -2.95 -17.85
CA GLY A 15 -24.89 -3.49 -16.61
C GLY A 15 -24.16 -4.71 -16.05
N ILE A 16 -22.87 -4.83 -16.29
CA ILE A 16 -22.07 -5.89 -15.68
C ILE A 16 -21.98 -5.59 -14.18
N ALA A 17 -22.63 -6.41 -13.38
CA ALA A 17 -22.49 -6.35 -11.93
C ALA A 17 -21.03 -6.64 -11.56
N LEU A 18 -20.37 -5.66 -10.98
CA LEU A 18 -19.07 -5.88 -10.37
C LEU A 18 -19.24 -6.59 -9.06
N LEU A 19 -18.65 -7.74 -8.98
CA LEU A 19 -18.49 -8.48 -7.76
C LEU A 19 -17.64 -7.66 -6.80
N ASP A 20 -18.25 -7.31 -5.67
CA ASP A 20 -17.53 -6.82 -4.50
C ASP A 20 -16.66 -7.98 -3.98
N MET A 21 -15.43 -8.07 -4.46
CA MET A 21 -14.52 -9.14 -4.08
C MET A 21 -13.83 -8.74 -2.79
N GLU A 22 -14.22 -9.38 -1.69
CA GLU A 22 -13.44 -9.32 -0.48
C GLU A 22 -12.17 -10.16 -0.65
N LEU A 23 -11.01 -9.48 -0.68
CA LEU A 23 -9.73 -10.19 -0.74
C LEU A 23 -9.51 -10.97 0.56
N PRO A 24 -9.13 -12.27 0.51
CA PRO A 24 -8.90 -13.10 1.68
C PRO A 24 -7.58 -12.74 2.37
N VAL A 25 -7.43 -11.50 2.81
CA VAL A 25 -6.29 -11.03 3.60
C VAL A 25 -6.48 -11.38 5.06
N ARG A 26 -5.38 -11.70 5.77
CA ARG A 26 -5.42 -11.96 7.20
C ARG A 26 -5.51 -10.64 7.97
N LYS A 27 -6.63 -10.38 8.62
CA LYS A 27 -6.82 -9.21 9.50
C LYS A 27 -6.48 -9.59 10.95
N ILE A 28 -5.72 -8.74 11.62
CA ILE A 28 -5.30 -8.87 13.01
C ILE A 28 -5.61 -7.55 13.69
N ALA A 29 -6.37 -7.58 14.79
CA ALA A 29 -6.72 -6.39 15.56
C ALA A 29 -6.11 -6.54 16.96
N PRO A 30 -5.03 -5.81 17.28
CA PRO A 30 -4.52 -5.73 18.64
C PRO A 30 -5.50 -4.97 19.53
N THR A 31 -5.48 -5.29 20.81
CA THR A 31 -6.30 -4.65 21.83
C THR A 31 -5.57 -3.49 22.50
N THR A 32 -6.29 -2.69 23.30
CA THR A 32 -5.68 -1.62 24.11
C THR A 32 -4.62 -2.14 25.08
N GLY A 33 -4.73 -3.39 25.56
CA GLY A 33 -3.71 -4.02 26.40
C GLY A 33 -2.38 -4.32 25.71
N ASP A 34 -2.37 -4.39 24.38
CA ASP A 34 -1.16 -4.64 23.59
C ASP A 34 -0.34 -3.38 23.34
N LYS A 35 -0.86 -2.20 23.66
CA LYS A 35 -0.24 -0.90 23.35
C LYS A 35 1.15 -0.72 23.97
N ASP A 36 1.31 -1.09 25.22
CA ASP A 36 2.58 -0.92 25.95
C ASP A 36 3.68 -1.87 25.44
N ASN A 37 3.28 -3.04 24.92
CA ASN A 37 4.16 -4.10 24.43
C ASN A 37 3.95 -4.37 22.93
N PHE A 38 3.64 -3.31 22.16
CA PHE A 38 3.22 -3.45 20.78
C PHE A 38 4.30 -4.05 19.86
N ILE A 39 5.56 -3.75 20.07
CA ILE A 39 6.66 -4.29 19.26
C ILE A 39 6.84 -5.79 19.50
N THR A 40 6.78 -6.21 20.76
CA THR A 40 6.79 -7.64 21.14
C THR A 40 5.58 -8.37 20.59
N TYR A 41 4.39 -7.76 20.67
CA TYR A 41 3.17 -8.30 20.09
C TYR A 41 3.31 -8.47 18.56
N LEU A 42 3.74 -7.42 17.86
CA LEU A 42 3.94 -7.43 16.41
C LEU A 42 4.91 -8.54 16.00
N LYS A 43 6.04 -8.67 16.69
CA LYS A 43 7.02 -9.74 16.45
C LYS A 43 6.41 -11.12 16.63
N THR A 44 5.70 -11.34 17.73
CA THR A 44 5.05 -12.63 18.02
C THR A 44 4.03 -12.99 16.94
N GLN A 45 3.20 -12.03 16.50
CA GLN A 45 2.23 -12.28 15.44
C GLN A 45 2.91 -12.57 14.10
N ILE A 46 3.97 -11.88 13.74
CA ILE A 46 4.74 -12.15 12.51
C ILE A 46 5.35 -13.55 12.56
N GLU A 47 5.90 -13.97 13.69
CA GLU A 47 6.44 -15.32 13.86
C GLU A 47 5.34 -16.40 13.74
N ASN A 48 4.18 -16.16 14.32
CA ASN A 48 3.01 -17.04 14.21
C ASN A 48 2.45 -17.17 12.79
N LEU A 49 2.55 -16.11 11.98
CA LEU A 49 2.09 -16.11 10.60
C LEU A 49 3.09 -16.77 9.63
N ARG A 50 4.37 -16.79 9.99
CA ARG A 50 5.45 -17.30 9.11
C ARG A 50 5.24 -18.71 8.58
N PRO A 51 4.75 -19.71 9.37
CA PRO A 51 4.52 -21.06 8.86
C PRO A 51 3.49 -21.14 7.74
N THR A 52 2.49 -20.27 7.74
CA THR A 52 1.38 -20.29 6.78
C THR A 52 1.54 -19.29 5.64
N MET A 53 2.14 -18.13 5.90
CA MET A 53 2.22 -17.02 4.95
C MET A 53 3.64 -16.80 4.39
N GLY A 54 4.64 -17.47 4.95
CA GLY A 54 6.04 -17.31 4.56
C GLY A 54 6.69 -16.08 5.19
N ARG A 55 7.78 -15.60 4.55
CA ARG A 55 8.49 -14.42 5.02
C ARG A 55 7.88 -13.15 4.46
N PHE A 56 7.78 -12.15 5.30
CA PHE A 56 7.39 -10.80 4.89
C PHE A 56 8.62 -10.00 4.49
N SER A 57 8.49 -9.25 3.39
CA SER A 57 9.56 -8.42 2.85
C SER A 57 9.55 -7.01 3.40
N VAL A 58 8.36 -6.49 3.71
CA VAL A 58 8.18 -5.10 4.13
C VAL A 58 6.89 -4.93 4.93
N MET A 59 6.91 -3.97 5.85
CA MET A 59 5.74 -3.45 6.57
C MET A 59 5.42 -2.06 6.03
N GLU A 60 4.24 -1.88 5.46
CA GLU A 60 3.76 -0.59 4.98
C GLU A 60 2.83 0.06 5.99
N MET A 61 3.01 1.35 6.20
CA MET A 61 2.17 2.15 7.08
C MET A 61 2.24 3.63 6.73
N SER A 62 1.25 4.41 7.18
CA SER A 62 1.30 5.86 7.06
C SER A 62 2.31 6.47 8.04
N ARG A 63 2.72 7.71 7.78
CA ARG A 63 3.59 8.50 8.69
C ARG A 63 2.97 8.66 10.07
N SER A 64 1.66 8.91 10.13
CA SER A 64 0.91 9.04 11.38
C SER A 64 0.98 7.75 12.20
N THR A 65 0.72 6.60 11.57
CA THR A 65 0.82 5.28 12.22
C THR A 65 2.23 4.98 12.70
N PHE A 66 3.24 5.28 11.89
CA PHE A 66 4.65 5.13 12.28
C PHE A 66 5.00 5.93 13.52
N THR A 67 4.66 7.23 13.52
CA THR A 67 4.99 8.13 14.63
C THR A 67 4.26 7.71 15.92
N LYS A 68 2.96 7.42 15.81
CA LYS A 68 2.10 7.12 16.96
C LYS A 68 2.40 5.76 17.57
N ASN A 69 2.53 4.73 16.74
CA ASN A 69 2.54 3.35 17.22
C ASN A 69 3.94 2.71 17.26
N ILE A 70 4.88 3.16 16.44
CA ILE A 70 6.25 2.65 16.44
C ILE A 70 7.14 3.56 17.29
N VAL A 71 7.30 4.81 16.89
CA VAL A 71 8.17 5.75 17.60
C VAL A 71 7.66 6.05 19.00
N GLY A 72 6.33 6.14 19.18
CA GLY A 72 5.68 6.34 20.47
C GLY A 72 5.72 5.14 21.42
N ALA A 73 6.05 3.93 20.93
CA ALA A 73 6.10 2.74 21.76
C ALA A 73 7.32 2.77 22.72
N LYS A 74 7.07 2.56 24.01
CA LYS A 74 8.12 2.54 25.04
C LYS A 74 9.19 1.48 24.78
N GLU A 75 8.76 0.30 24.31
CA GLU A 75 9.65 -0.79 23.92
C GLU A 75 10.61 -0.38 22.81
N PHE A 76 10.06 0.29 21.77
CA PHE A 76 10.88 0.77 20.67
C PHE A 76 11.93 1.77 21.14
N GLN A 77 11.52 2.74 21.95
CA GLN A 77 12.44 3.75 22.51
C GLN A 77 13.54 3.12 23.37
N GLY A 78 13.18 2.10 24.17
CA GLY A 78 14.15 1.33 24.97
C GLY A 78 15.16 0.59 24.12
N THR A 79 14.70 -0.14 23.11
CA THR A 79 15.54 -0.90 22.18
C THR A 79 16.39 0.03 21.30
N TYR A 80 15.83 1.14 20.86
CA TYR A 80 16.52 2.18 20.11
C TYR A 80 17.70 2.75 20.89
N LYS A 81 17.48 3.11 22.16
CA LYS A 81 18.57 3.60 23.06
C LYS A 81 19.64 2.55 23.24
N MET A 82 19.29 1.27 23.40
CA MET A 82 20.25 0.19 23.61
C MET A 82 21.11 -0.08 22.37
N ILE A 83 20.51 -0.11 21.17
CA ILE A 83 21.21 -0.40 19.92
C ILE A 83 22.08 0.78 19.48
N LEU A 84 21.63 2.01 19.67
CA LEU A 84 22.30 3.22 19.21
C LEU A 84 23.07 3.97 20.30
N SER A 85 23.07 3.47 21.53
CA SER A 85 23.82 4.10 22.64
C SER A 85 25.33 4.17 22.41
N GLY A 86 25.85 3.43 21.44
CA GLY A 86 27.25 3.53 20.99
C GLY A 86 27.52 4.65 19.98
N SER A 87 26.51 5.31 19.44
CA SER A 87 26.67 6.41 18.50
C SER A 87 26.15 7.71 19.09
N GLN A 88 26.99 8.76 19.06
CA GLN A 88 26.69 10.09 19.64
C GLN A 88 25.43 10.76 18.98
N VAL A 89 24.91 10.20 17.91
CA VAL A 89 23.72 10.69 17.18
C VAL A 89 22.43 10.47 17.97
N ALA A 90 22.41 9.55 18.93
CA ALA A 90 21.21 9.21 19.70
C ALA A 90 20.77 10.25 20.74
N LEU A 91 21.60 11.26 21.01
CA LEU A 91 21.38 12.20 22.13
C LEU A 91 20.80 13.56 21.73
N ALA A 92 20.78 13.87 20.46
CA ALA A 92 20.22 15.14 19.99
C ALA A 92 18.73 14.97 19.75
N GLY A 93 17.87 14.96 20.76
CA GLY A 93 16.38 15.08 20.71
C GLY A 93 15.70 15.01 19.35
N GLY A 94 16.30 14.28 18.42
CA GLY A 94 16.03 14.27 17.01
C GLY A 94 14.88 13.35 16.67
N LEU A 95 14.17 13.72 15.65
CA LEU A 95 13.15 12.93 15.01
C LEU A 95 13.73 11.57 14.58
N ILE A 96 13.14 10.50 15.06
CA ILE A 96 13.49 9.14 14.63
C ILE A 96 13.01 8.98 13.18
N THR A 97 13.97 8.74 12.29
CA THR A 97 13.67 8.50 10.87
C THR A 97 13.32 7.03 10.65
N ASP A 98 12.66 6.74 9.52
CA ASP A 98 12.38 5.39 9.07
C ASP A 98 13.66 4.56 8.87
N ALA A 99 14.74 5.15 8.38
CA ALA A 99 16.03 4.49 8.25
C ALA A 99 16.60 4.03 9.61
N MET A 100 16.51 4.87 10.64
CA MET A 100 16.93 4.53 12.00
C MET A 100 16.05 3.43 12.60
N ALA A 101 14.73 3.51 12.39
CA ALA A 101 13.79 2.47 12.82
C ALA A 101 14.08 1.13 12.14
N ASN A 102 14.43 1.14 10.85
CA ASN A 102 14.80 -0.06 10.12
C ASN A 102 16.07 -0.73 10.63
N GLN A 103 17.05 0.03 11.14
CA GLN A 103 18.21 -0.55 11.81
C GLN A 103 17.82 -1.32 13.09
N VAL A 104 16.92 -0.73 13.89
CA VAL A 104 16.40 -1.39 15.09
C VAL A 104 15.63 -2.65 14.73
N PHE A 105 14.76 -2.57 13.72
CA PHE A 105 13.93 -3.70 13.28
C PHE A 105 14.76 -4.84 12.70
N ALA A 106 15.81 -4.54 11.95
CA ALA A 106 16.77 -5.54 11.49
C ALA A 106 17.44 -6.25 12.67
N GLY A 107 17.82 -5.52 13.73
CA GLY A 107 18.43 -6.07 14.94
C GLY A 107 17.53 -7.02 15.73
N ILE A 108 16.21 -6.83 15.68
CA ILE A 108 15.23 -7.69 16.37
C ILE A 108 14.52 -8.70 15.44
N GLY A 109 14.91 -8.74 14.15
CA GLY A 109 14.41 -9.70 13.19
C GLY A 109 13.02 -9.40 12.62
N LEU A 110 12.58 -8.14 12.67
CA LEU A 110 11.34 -7.66 12.03
C LEU A 110 11.60 -7.23 10.58
N PRO A 111 10.59 -7.30 9.70
CA PRO A 111 10.70 -6.75 8.35
C PRO A 111 10.93 -5.23 8.37
N PRO A 112 11.58 -4.67 7.34
CA PRO A 112 11.76 -3.22 7.24
C PRO A 112 10.42 -2.49 7.04
N ILE A 113 10.37 -1.26 7.52
CA ILE A 113 9.25 -0.34 7.36
C ILE A 113 9.40 0.44 6.06
N ARG A 114 8.29 0.59 5.35
CA ARG A 114 8.11 1.54 4.26
C ARG A 114 6.94 2.48 4.60
N ILE A 115 7.22 3.77 4.63
CA ILE A 115 6.19 4.78 4.88
C ILE A 115 5.55 5.15 3.55
N VAL A 116 4.22 5.14 3.51
CA VAL A 116 3.40 5.48 2.33
C VAL A 116 2.57 6.71 2.69
N ASP A 117 3.03 7.86 2.24
CA ASP A 117 2.39 9.16 2.51
C ASP A 117 1.75 9.77 1.25
N ASP A 118 1.55 8.95 0.21
CA ASP A 118 1.02 9.41 -1.06
C ASP A 118 -0.41 9.93 -0.91
N MET A 119 -0.67 11.06 -1.56
CA MET A 119 -1.98 11.69 -1.64
C MET A 119 -2.47 11.65 -3.07
N VAL A 120 -3.75 11.36 -3.27
CA VAL A 120 -4.42 11.41 -4.57
C VAL A 120 -5.44 12.54 -4.55
N ALA A 121 -5.35 13.42 -5.53
CA ALA A 121 -6.38 14.40 -5.78
C ALA A 121 -7.61 13.69 -6.34
N THR A 122 -8.75 13.91 -5.73
CA THR A 122 -10.05 13.41 -6.20
C THR A 122 -10.73 14.45 -7.09
N ASP A 123 -11.67 14.04 -7.93
CA ASP A 123 -12.35 14.90 -8.92
C ASP A 123 -13.09 16.07 -8.29
N ASP A 124 -13.43 15.97 -6.99
CA ASP A 124 -14.05 17.04 -6.20
C ASP A 124 -13.05 18.10 -5.69
N GLY A 125 -11.76 17.96 -6.05
CA GLY A 125 -10.68 18.86 -5.64
C GLY A 125 -10.16 18.59 -4.23
N SER A 126 -10.62 17.55 -3.55
CA SER A 126 -10.06 17.13 -2.26
C SER A 126 -8.84 16.24 -2.45
N ASN A 127 -7.96 16.20 -1.44
CA ASN A 127 -6.84 15.27 -1.40
C ASN A 127 -7.20 14.08 -0.49
N ARG A 128 -7.09 12.88 -1.00
CA ARG A 128 -7.29 11.66 -0.24
C ARG A 128 -5.98 10.94 -0.03
N GLN A 129 -5.71 10.55 1.20
CA GLN A 129 -4.55 9.73 1.54
C GLN A 129 -4.74 8.30 0.97
N VAL A 130 -3.72 7.81 0.27
CA VAL A 130 -3.75 6.48 -0.35
C VAL A 130 -3.73 5.39 0.72
N PHE A 131 -2.92 5.56 1.75
CA PHE A 131 -2.76 4.59 2.82
C PHE A 131 -3.47 5.06 4.09
N LYS A 132 -4.43 4.28 4.57
CA LYS A 132 -5.24 4.63 5.75
C LYS A 132 -4.39 4.59 7.02
N ASP A 133 -4.61 5.58 7.90
CA ASP A 133 -4.03 5.61 9.24
C ASP A 133 -4.48 4.41 10.10
N ASP A 134 -3.76 4.18 11.17
CA ASP A 134 -3.99 3.08 12.11
C ASP A 134 -3.96 1.68 11.43
N ARG A 135 -3.18 1.53 10.37
CA ARG A 135 -2.95 0.25 9.69
C ARG A 135 -1.49 -0.03 9.43
N ILE A 136 -1.13 -1.30 9.57
CA ILE A 136 0.16 -1.85 9.13
C ILE A 136 -0.15 -3.01 8.19
N THR A 137 0.37 -2.94 6.97
CA THR A 137 0.23 -4.01 5.97
C THR A 137 1.54 -4.74 5.83
N LEU A 138 1.52 -6.05 6.05
CA LEU A 138 2.65 -6.93 5.81
C LEU A 138 2.56 -7.50 4.39
N LEU A 139 3.58 -7.23 3.60
CA LEU A 139 3.69 -7.77 2.25
C LEU A 139 4.69 -8.93 2.21
N PRO A 140 4.35 -10.02 1.50
CA PRO A 140 5.25 -11.16 1.36
C PRO A 140 6.46 -10.81 0.49
N GLN A 141 7.47 -11.66 0.54
CA GLN A 141 8.64 -11.55 -0.33
C GLN A 141 8.28 -11.89 -1.79
N ASP A 142 7.34 -12.78 -1.99
CA ASP A 142 6.87 -13.19 -3.31
C ASP A 142 5.93 -12.14 -3.92
N LYS A 143 5.82 -12.14 -5.23
CA LYS A 143 4.84 -11.30 -5.93
C LYS A 143 3.41 -11.71 -5.54
N ILE A 144 2.61 -10.76 -5.10
CA ILE A 144 1.20 -10.97 -4.72
C ILE A 144 0.25 -10.97 -5.92
N GLY A 145 0.73 -10.52 -7.07
CA GLY A 145 -0.07 -10.42 -8.29
C GLY A 145 0.68 -9.75 -9.43
N LYS A 146 -0.04 -9.48 -10.47
CA LYS A 146 0.47 -8.75 -11.64
C LYS A 146 -0.60 -7.80 -12.15
N MET A 147 -0.16 -6.71 -12.77
CA MET A 147 -1.05 -5.87 -13.55
C MET A 147 -1.27 -6.56 -14.90
N MET A 148 -2.52 -6.84 -15.23
CA MET A 148 -2.94 -7.31 -16.54
C MET A 148 -3.43 -6.12 -17.34
N TRP A 149 -3.14 -6.12 -18.62
CA TRP A 149 -3.63 -5.12 -19.54
C TRP A 149 -4.24 -5.79 -20.77
N HIS A 150 -5.22 -5.16 -21.33
CA HIS A 150 -5.87 -5.57 -22.57
C HIS A 150 -5.47 -4.59 -23.67
N GLU A 151 -5.51 -5.06 -24.92
CA GLU A 151 -5.39 -4.15 -26.05
C GLU A 151 -6.65 -3.28 -26.12
N PRO A 152 -6.51 -1.95 -26.03
CA PRO A 152 -7.66 -1.06 -26.04
C PRO A 152 -8.49 -1.24 -27.30
N TYR A 153 -9.79 -1.16 -27.15
CA TYR A 153 -10.74 -1.29 -28.27
C TYR A 153 -10.45 -0.27 -29.37
N GLU A 154 -10.04 0.92 -28.99
CA GLU A 154 -9.71 2.03 -29.89
C GLU A 154 -8.55 1.71 -30.84
N ILE A 155 -7.64 0.79 -30.47
CA ILE A 155 -6.56 0.33 -31.34
C ILE A 155 -7.05 -0.76 -32.28
N SER A 156 -7.94 -1.65 -31.82
CA SER A 156 -8.47 -2.76 -32.60
C SER A 156 -9.55 -2.30 -33.61
N ASP A 157 -10.31 -1.25 -33.27
CA ASP A 157 -11.35 -0.66 -34.13
C ASP A 157 -11.22 0.88 -34.13
N PRO A 158 -10.22 1.42 -34.84
CA PRO A 158 -9.89 2.84 -34.79
C PRO A 158 -10.98 3.72 -35.42
N VAL A 159 -11.28 4.83 -34.77
CA VAL A 159 -12.20 5.84 -35.31
C VAL A 159 -11.57 6.51 -36.53
N PRO A 160 -12.27 6.59 -37.66
CA PRO A 160 -11.79 7.29 -38.85
C PRO A 160 -11.36 8.72 -38.57
N GLY A 161 -10.18 9.11 -39.07
CA GLY A 161 -9.64 10.46 -38.89
C GLY A 161 -8.81 10.68 -37.61
N LYS A 162 -8.70 9.70 -36.73
CA LYS A 162 -7.78 9.70 -35.61
C LYS A 162 -6.58 8.78 -35.89
N ALA A 163 -5.39 9.24 -35.60
CA ALA A 163 -4.17 8.43 -35.67
C ALA A 163 -3.87 7.85 -34.27
N TYR A 164 -3.85 6.54 -34.16
CA TYR A 164 -3.58 5.84 -32.90
C TYR A 164 -2.13 5.33 -32.88
N THR A 165 -1.51 5.46 -31.73
CA THR A 165 -0.18 4.91 -31.47
C THR A 165 -0.21 4.09 -30.20
N ARG A 166 0.20 2.83 -30.31
CA ARG A 166 0.36 1.92 -29.18
C ARG A 166 1.65 2.21 -28.45
N LEU A 167 1.54 2.25 -27.13
CA LEU A 167 2.68 2.38 -26.22
C LEU A 167 2.85 1.08 -25.42
N GLU A 168 4.00 0.94 -24.77
CA GLU A 168 4.24 -0.22 -23.90
C GLU A 168 3.28 -0.25 -22.72
N GLY A 169 2.96 -1.47 -22.22
CA GLY A 169 2.14 -1.67 -21.03
C GLY A 169 0.65 -1.42 -21.24
N GLY A 170 0.12 -1.57 -22.46
CA GLY A 170 -1.32 -1.41 -22.74
C GLY A 170 -1.80 0.04 -22.75
N MET A 171 -0.87 0.97 -22.84
CA MET A 171 -1.18 2.38 -23.08
C MET A 171 -1.33 2.69 -24.56
N TRP A 172 -2.07 3.72 -24.87
CA TRP A 172 -2.23 4.23 -26.22
C TRP A 172 -2.35 5.75 -26.25
N THR A 173 -2.04 6.32 -27.40
CA THR A 173 -2.32 7.74 -27.67
C THR A 173 -3.05 7.85 -29.00
N SER A 174 -3.96 8.81 -29.11
CA SER A 174 -4.55 9.21 -30.37
C SER A 174 -4.34 10.69 -30.65
N ASN A 175 -4.14 11.01 -31.91
CA ASN A 175 -3.96 12.39 -32.37
C ASN A 175 -4.92 12.65 -33.52
N TRP A 176 -5.60 13.78 -33.49
CA TRP A 176 -6.42 14.23 -34.59
C TRP A 176 -6.41 15.75 -34.67
N ARG A 177 -6.88 16.26 -35.78
CA ARG A 177 -6.99 17.68 -36.04
C ARG A 177 -8.40 18.03 -36.47
N THR A 178 -8.94 19.11 -35.93
CA THR A 178 -10.16 19.76 -36.38
C THR A 178 -9.84 21.18 -36.81
N ASP A 179 -10.83 21.93 -37.31
CA ASP A 179 -10.67 23.33 -37.61
C ASP A 179 -10.37 24.20 -36.37
N GLU A 180 -10.73 23.69 -35.20
CA GLU A 180 -10.50 24.32 -33.89
C GLU A 180 -9.07 24.11 -33.37
N GLY A 181 -8.36 23.06 -33.83
CA GLY A 181 -7.00 22.80 -33.37
C GLY A 181 -6.55 21.36 -33.45
N ARG A 182 -5.42 21.09 -32.79
CA ARG A 182 -4.88 19.75 -32.58
C ARG A 182 -5.31 19.21 -31.24
N PHE A 183 -5.77 17.97 -31.25
CA PHE A 183 -6.19 17.25 -30.05
C PHE A 183 -5.31 16.01 -29.88
N MET A 184 -5.05 15.68 -28.61
CA MET A 184 -4.36 14.45 -28.21
C MET A 184 -5.16 13.82 -27.08
N GLU A 185 -5.36 12.53 -27.19
CA GLU A 185 -5.98 11.72 -26.17
C GLU A 185 -5.02 10.58 -25.80
N TYR A 186 -5.06 10.12 -24.57
CA TYR A 186 -4.30 8.97 -24.12
C TYR A 186 -5.17 8.12 -23.20
N GLY A 187 -4.93 6.83 -23.21
CA GLY A 187 -5.67 5.91 -22.37
C GLY A 187 -4.86 4.66 -22.04
N ALA A 188 -5.38 3.91 -21.08
CA ALA A 188 -4.86 2.62 -20.69
C ALA A 188 -5.96 1.79 -20.03
N GLU A 189 -5.97 0.49 -20.31
CA GLU A 189 -6.87 -0.46 -19.67
C GLU A 189 -6.06 -1.45 -18.86
N TRP A 190 -6.13 -1.33 -17.53
CA TRP A 190 -5.40 -2.21 -16.62
C TRP A 190 -6.33 -2.81 -15.58
N ILE A 191 -6.10 -4.08 -15.28
CA ILE A 191 -6.78 -4.78 -14.20
C ILE A 191 -5.73 -5.44 -13.30
N PRO A 192 -5.71 -5.14 -11.99
CA PRO A 192 -4.85 -5.85 -11.06
C PRO A 192 -5.36 -7.28 -10.86
N ASN A 193 -4.50 -8.26 -11.11
CA ASN A 193 -4.76 -9.66 -10.82
C ASN A 193 -3.96 -10.10 -9.59
N PHE A 194 -4.63 -10.24 -8.46
CA PHE A 194 -4.04 -10.73 -7.22
C PHE A 194 -4.05 -12.25 -7.21
N THR A 195 -2.87 -12.86 -7.28
CA THR A 195 -2.70 -14.31 -7.29
C THR A 195 -2.50 -14.91 -5.90
N ALA A 196 -2.03 -14.12 -4.94
CA ALA A 196 -1.74 -14.57 -3.58
C ALA A 196 -2.17 -13.56 -2.50
N PRO A 197 -3.44 -13.11 -2.48
CA PRO A 197 -3.92 -12.14 -1.48
C PRO A 197 -3.93 -12.74 -0.06
N ASN A 198 -4.05 -14.06 0.07
CA ASN A 198 -3.97 -14.78 1.33
C ASN A 198 -2.59 -14.74 2.01
N LYS A 199 -1.55 -14.27 1.31
CA LYS A 199 -0.21 -14.02 1.87
C LYS A 199 -0.03 -12.60 2.42
N ILE A 200 -1.06 -11.77 2.37
CA ILE A 200 -1.06 -10.42 2.93
C ILE A 200 -1.68 -10.44 4.31
N ALA A 201 -1.02 -9.83 5.30
CA ALA A 201 -1.61 -9.60 6.61
C ALA A 201 -1.76 -8.10 6.89
N ILE A 202 -2.86 -7.74 7.52
CA ILE A 202 -3.17 -6.36 7.90
C ILE A 202 -3.39 -6.31 9.41
N PHE A 203 -2.62 -5.47 10.10
CA PHE A 203 -2.90 -5.07 11.47
C PHE A 203 -3.79 -3.83 11.43
N ASP A 204 -4.97 -3.93 12.03
CA ASP A 204 -5.88 -2.81 12.23
C ASP A 204 -5.73 -2.33 13.67
N LEU A 205 -5.11 -1.16 13.84
CA LEU A 205 -4.75 -0.59 15.14
C LEU A 205 -5.84 0.33 15.71
N SER A 206 -6.97 0.46 15.02
CA SER A 206 -8.05 1.36 15.44
C SER A 206 -8.54 1.07 16.85
N THR A 207 -8.71 -0.21 17.21
CA THR A 207 -9.11 -0.64 18.55
C THR A 207 -8.05 -0.37 19.61
N MET A 208 -6.77 -0.50 19.26
CA MET A 208 -5.66 -0.23 20.18
C MET A 208 -5.51 1.27 20.46
N ASN A 209 -5.91 2.11 19.52
CA ASN A 209 -5.78 3.56 19.57
C ASN A 209 -7.05 4.28 19.99
N ALA A 210 -8.14 3.54 20.28
CA ALA A 210 -9.42 4.06 20.74
C ALA A 210 -9.36 4.67 22.15
#